data_67a805097594f40356b609be55e5dd82
#
_entry.id   67a805097594f40356b609be55e5dd82
#
_cell.length_a   1.000
_cell.length_b   1.000
_cell.length_c   1.000
_cell.angle_alpha   90.00
_cell.angle_beta   90.00
_cell.angle_gamma   90.00
#
_symmetry.space_group_name_H-M   'P 1'
#
loop_
_entity.id
_entity.type
_entity.pdbx_description
1 polymer ?
#
loop_
_entity_poly.entity_id
_entity_poly.type
_entity_poly.pdbx_seq_one_letter_code
_entity_poly.pdbx_strand_id
1 'polypeptide(L)'
;VVSSRLPDAVLARRRLPRKPAPVTLTGALVDLRPLDLAADTDALHAVSSGASCRLGSRHVDAYDADARVWHYMSGGPFTDWLGLRNWLTPQVAAPDGLPLAVRIGGSPVGVACYIAN
;
A
#
# COMPACT_ATOMS: atom_id res chain seq x y z
N VAL A 1 10.02 -46.11 -7.64
CA VAL A 1 9.12 -45.00 -7.88
C VAL A 1 9.52 -43.82 -7.01
N VAL A 2 9.81 -42.71 -7.65
CA VAL A 2 10.12 -41.51 -6.91
C VAL A 2 8.82 -40.90 -6.39
N SER A 3 8.76 -40.73 -5.08
CA SER A 3 7.60 -40.07 -4.49
C SER A 3 7.59 -38.59 -4.86
N SER A 4 6.47 -38.14 -5.43
CA SER A 4 6.27 -36.73 -5.71
C SER A 4 5.74 -35.94 -4.52
N ARG A 5 5.58 -36.59 -3.38
CA ARG A 5 5.10 -35.94 -2.17
C ARG A 5 6.14 -34.98 -1.62
N LEU A 6 5.72 -33.75 -1.36
CA LEU A 6 6.57 -32.75 -0.73
C LEU A 6 6.78 -33.08 0.76
N PRO A 7 7.94 -32.71 1.34
CA PRO A 7 8.14 -32.82 2.78
C PRO A 7 7.04 -32.12 3.58
N ASP A 8 6.73 -32.66 4.76
CA ASP A 8 5.68 -32.12 5.62
C ASP A 8 5.92 -30.66 5.99
N ALA A 9 7.18 -30.25 6.18
CA ALA A 9 7.53 -28.87 6.45
C ALA A 9 7.12 -27.93 5.31
N VAL A 10 7.24 -28.38 4.05
CA VAL A 10 6.84 -27.60 2.88
C VAL A 10 5.31 -27.55 2.76
N LEU A 11 4.64 -28.67 3.03
CA LEU A 11 3.18 -28.70 3.04
C LEU A 11 2.58 -27.82 4.14
N ALA A 12 3.21 -27.79 5.31
CA ALA A 12 2.81 -26.92 6.41
C ALA A 12 2.91 -25.44 6.01
N ARG A 13 3.94 -25.05 5.25
CA ARG A 13 4.08 -23.67 4.75
C ARG A 13 2.93 -23.25 3.84
N ARG A 14 2.40 -24.17 3.05
CA ARG A 14 1.24 -23.87 2.19
C ARG A 14 -0.03 -23.61 2.97
N ARG A 15 -0.10 -24.11 4.20
CA ARG A 15 -1.26 -23.95 5.09
C ARG A 15 -1.13 -22.75 6.00
N LEU A 16 0.05 -22.12 6.07
CA LEU A 16 0.24 -20.92 6.88
C LEU A 16 -0.50 -19.73 6.27
N PRO A 17 -0.99 -18.82 7.10
CA PRO A 17 -1.55 -17.58 6.60
C PRO A 17 -0.55 -16.88 5.69
N ARG A 18 -0.99 -16.48 4.50
CA ARG A 18 -0.14 -15.77 3.55
C ARG A 18 0.05 -14.31 3.95
N LYS A 19 -0.96 -13.75 4.56
CA LYS A 19 -0.94 -12.37 5.01
C LYS A 19 -0.25 -12.30 6.36
N PRO A 20 0.81 -11.50 6.51
CA PRO A 20 1.44 -11.33 7.82
C PRO A 20 0.51 -10.62 8.79
N ALA A 21 0.77 -10.77 10.07
CA ALA A 21 0.06 -10.03 11.09
C ALA A 21 0.27 -8.52 10.89
N PRO A 22 -0.73 -7.68 11.19
CA PRO A 22 -0.55 -6.23 11.13
C PRO A 22 0.63 -5.79 11.99
N VAL A 23 1.45 -4.90 11.45
CA VAL A 23 2.67 -4.44 12.11
C VAL A 23 2.87 -2.96 11.84
N THR A 24 3.41 -2.25 12.83
CA THR A 24 3.88 -0.88 12.68
C THR A 24 5.39 -0.87 12.76
N LEU A 25 6.04 -0.31 11.73
CA LEU A 25 7.49 -0.20 11.65
C LEU A 25 7.85 1.29 11.76
N THR A 26 8.69 1.62 12.72
CA THR A 26 9.06 3.01 12.99
C THR A 26 10.53 3.24 12.66
N GLY A 27 10.80 4.19 11.78
CA GLY A 27 12.14 4.65 11.43
C GLY A 27 12.37 6.09 11.85
N ALA A 28 13.56 6.60 11.55
CA ALA A 28 13.94 7.98 11.91
C ALA A 28 13.15 9.03 11.11
N LEU A 29 12.88 8.77 9.83
CA LEU A 29 12.22 9.73 8.92
C LEU A 29 10.85 9.23 8.47
N VAL A 30 10.67 7.92 8.39
CA VAL A 30 9.49 7.27 7.80
C VAL A 30 8.98 6.22 8.78
N ASP A 31 7.68 6.14 8.94
CA ASP A 31 7.05 4.97 9.56
C ASP A 31 6.09 4.31 8.60
N LEU A 32 5.85 3.03 8.83
CA LEU A 32 4.91 2.21 8.08
C LEU A 32 3.88 1.65 9.06
N ARG A 33 2.61 1.77 8.73
CA ARG A 33 1.55 1.14 9.51
C ARG A 33 0.53 0.52 8.57
N PRO A 34 -0.29 -0.44 9.04
CA PRO A 34 -1.34 -0.99 8.18
C PRO A 34 -2.20 0.12 7.59
N LEU A 35 -2.50 -0.01 6.29
CA LEU A 35 -3.32 0.96 5.59
C LEU A 35 -4.73 0.97 6.18
N ASP A 36 -5.18 2.15 6.58
CA ASP A 36 -6.54 2.39 7.07
C ASP A 36 -7.27 3.24 6.02
N LEU A 37 -8.20 2.63 5.30
CA LEU A 37 -8.89 3.33 4.21
C LEU A 37 -9.64 4.56 4.72
N ALA A 38 -10.25 4.49 5.88
CA ALA A 38 -10.99 5.62 6.42
C ALA A 38 -10.08 6.79 6.82
N ALA A 39 -8.91 6.49 7.37
CA ALA A 39 -7.98 7.51 7.86
C ALA A 39 -7.02 8.03 6.79
N ASP A 40 -6.64 7.17 5.82
CA ASP A 40 -5.51 7.44 4.94
C ASP A 40 -5.87 7.84 3.52
N THR A 41 -7.04 7.42 3.01
CA THR A 41 -7.37 7.58 1.58
C THR A 41 -7.36 9.04 1.13
N ASP A 42 -7.92 9.93 1.94
CA ASP A 42 -8.03 11.34 1.58
C ASP A 42 -6.65 11.98 1.38
N ALA A 43 -5.75 11.75 2.34
CA ALA A 43 -4.39 12.26 2.25
C ALA A 43 -3.59 11.62 1.11
N LEU A 44 -3.77 10.31 0.89
CA LEU A 44 -3.12 9.61 -0.22
C LEU A 44 -3.62 10.12 -1.58
N HIS A 45 -4.90 10.42 -1.69
CA HIS A 45 -5.45 11.04 -2.90
C HIS A 45 -4.83 12.42 -3.13
N ALA A 46 -4.72 13.22 -2.08
CA ALA A 46 -4.15 14.57 -2.19
C ALA A 46 -2.71 14.55 -2.71
N VAL A 47 -1.88 13.61 -2.25
CA VAL A 47 -0.47 13.53 -2.69
C VAL A 47 -0.27 12.82 -4.01
N SER A 48 -1.24 12.03 -4.48
CA SER A 48 -1.10 11.21 -5.70
C SER A 48 -1.93 11.71 -6.88
N SER A 49 -2.73 12.76 -6.70
CA SER A 49 -3.61 13.30 -7.73
C SER A 49 -2.90 14.19 -8.75
N GLY A 50 -1.71 14.66 -8.44
CA GLY A 50 -0.97 15.61 -9.26
C GLY A 50 -1.26 17.07 -8.94
N ALA A 51 -2.29 17.37 -8.15
CA ALA A 51 -2.55 18.72 -7.70
C ALA A 51 -1.52 19.17 -6.67
N SER A 52 -1.26 20.47 -6.57
CA SER A 52 -0.39 20.99 -5.53
C SER A 52 -0.96 20.67 -4.15
N CYS A 53 -0.10 20.34 -3.20
CA CYS A 53 -0.50 19.95 -1.85
C CYS A 53 0.56 20.34 -0.84
N ARG A 54 0.24 20.16 0.46
CA ARG A 54 1.19 20.37 1.54
C ARG A 54 1.42 19.06 2.28
N LEU A 55 2.70 18.78 2.58
CA LEU A 55 3.11 17.67 3.43
C LEU A 55 3.75 18.28 4.69
N GLY A 56 2.94 18.44 5.73
CA GLY A 56 3.38 19.19 6.91
C GLY A 56 3.64 20.66 6.56
N SER A 57 4.87 21.12 6.77
CA SER A 57 5.30 22.47 6.40
C SER A 57 5.79 22.60 4.96
N ARG A 58 5.90 21.48 4.24
CA ARG A 58 6.48 21.44 2.89
C ARG A 58 5.39 21.62 1.84
N HIS A 59 5.59 22.54 0.90
CA HIS A 59 4.73 22.69 -0.27
C HIS A 59 5.21 21.79 -1.40
N VAL A 60 4.28 21.09 -2.04
CA VAL A 60 4.55 20.26 -3.21
C VAL A 60 3.81 20.88 -4.40
N ASP A 61 4.52 21.26 -5.45
CA ASP A 61 3.95 21.81 -6.65
C ASP A 61 3.14 20.78 -7.42
N ALA A 62 2.20 21.24 -8.25
CA ALA A 62 1.45 20.37 -9.15
C ALA A 62 2.41 19.62 -10.09
N TYR A 63 2.08 18.38 -10.42
CA TYR A 63 2.91 17.51 -11.26
C TYR A 63 2.02 16.63 -12.14
N ASP A 64 2.61 16.00 -13.15
CA ASP A 64 1.93 15.03 -14.00
C ASP A 64 1.80 13.70 -13.24
N ALA A 65 0.62 13.45 -12.66
CA ALA A 65 0.38 12.27 -11.85
C ALA A 65 0.49 10.97 -12.66
N ASP A 66 0.04 10.96 -13.90
CA ASP A 66 0.16 9.79 -14.76
C ASP A 66 1.62 9.43 -15.00
N ALA A 67 2.44 10.40 -15.41
CA ALA A 67 3.84 10.16 -15.73
C ALA A 67 4.67 9.79 -14.49
N ARG A 68 4.37 10.37 -13.34
CA ARG A 68 5.22 10.27 -12.15
C ARG A 68 4.83 9.15 -11.20
N VAL A 69 3.52 8.86 -11.08
CA VAL A 69 3.02 7.91 -10.09
C VAL A 69 2.29 6.75 -10.74
N TRP A 70 1.38 7.01 -11.67
CA TRP A 70 0.39 6.03 -12.11
C TRP A 70 0.72 5.31 -13.42
N HIS A 71 1.77 5.73 -14.12
CA HIS A 71 2.07 5.22 -15.46
C HIS A 71 2.14 3.69 -15.54
N TYR A 72 2.72 3.04 -14.55
CA TYR A 72 2.88 1.58 -14.51
C TYR A 72 1.92 0.91 -13.54
N MET A 73 0.98 1.64 -12.97
CA MET A 73 0.01 1.08 -12.04
C MET A 73 -1.21 0.53 -12.78
N SER A 74 -1.93 -0.38 -12.14
CA SER A 74 -3.13 -1.00 -12.72
C SER A 74 -4.35 -0.08 -12.77
N GLY A 75 -4.27 1.09 -12.18
CA GLY A 75 -5.33 2.10 -12.17
C GLY A 75 -4.78 3.48 -11.91
N GLY A 76 -5.63 4.49 -11.93
CA GLY A 76 -5.27 5.87 -11.68
C GLY A 76 -4.75 6.62 -12.90
N PRO A 77 -4.51 7.94 -12.78
CA PRO A 77 -4.86 8.73 -11.61
C PRO A 77 -6.38 8.81 -11.40
N PHE A 78 -6.80 9.02 -10.16
CA PHE A 78 -8.22 9.09 -9.80
C PHE A 78 -8.64 10.54 -9.59
N THR A 79 -9.85 10.90 -10.04
CA THR A 79 -10.36 12.26 -9.95
C THR A 79 -10.78 12.65 -8.54
N ASP A 80 -11.12 11.66 -7.70
CA ASP A 80 -11.53 11.88 -6.32
C ASP A 80 -11.03 10.75 -5.41
N TRP A 81 -11.18 10.97 -4.10
CA TRP A 81 -10.73 9.99 -3.11
C TRP A 81 -11.53 8.68 -3.18
N LEU A 82 -12.78 8.72 -3.64
CA LEU A 82 -13.62 7.53 -3.74
C LEU A 82 -13.08 6.56 -4.80
N GLY A 83 -12.62 7.07 -5.93
CA GLY A 83 -11.95 6.25 -6.95
C GLY A 83 -10.72 5.56 -6.40
N LEU A 84 -9.89 6.28 -5.68
CA LEU A 84 -8.71 5.70 -5.02
C LEU A 84 -9.11 4.66 -3.97
N ARG A 85 -10.11 4.95 -3.15
CA ARG A 85 -10.61 4.00 -2.14
C ARG A 85 -11.09 2.71 -2.78
N ASN A 86 -11.85 2.81 -3.86
CA ASN A 86 -12.37 1.64 -4.57
C ASN A 86 -11.24 0.79 -5.16
N TRP A 87 -10.17 1.42 -5.62
CA TRP A 87 -9.00 0.71 -6.12
C TRP A 87 -8.19 0.04 -5.01
N LEU A 88 -8.09 0.67 -3.83
CA LEU A 88 -7.34 0.14 -2.69
C LEU A 88 -8.10 -0.96 -1.93
N THR A 89 -9.43 -0.94 -1.95
CA THR A 89 -10.26 -1.85 -1.14
C THR A 89 -9.93 -3.32 -1.36
N PRO A 90 -9.84 -3.85 -2.61
CA PRO A 90 -9.48 -5.26 -2.79
C PRO A 90 -8.06 -5.58 -2.34
N GLN A 91 -7.15 -4.62 -2.35
CA GLN A 91 -5.78 -4.81 -1.88
C GLN A 91 -5.73 -5.01 -0.35
N VAL A 92 -6.55 -4.25 0.39
CA VAL A 92 -6.67 -4.41 1.84
C VAL A 92 -7.32 -5.74 2.19
N ALA A 93 -8.29 -6.18 1.40
CA ALA A 93 -9.02 -7.43 1.62
C ALA A 93 -8.24 -8.68 1.15
N ALA A 94 -7.19 -8.51 0.35
CA ALA A 94 -6.45 -9.65 -0.21
C ALA A 94 -5.86 -10.53 0.90
N PRO A 95 -5.99 -11.87 0.79
CA PRO A 95 -5.51 -12.79 1.83
C PRO A 95 -3.98 -12.97 1.84
N ASP A 96 -3.30 -12.54 0.80
CA ASP A 96 -1.86 -12.72 0.59
C ASP A 96 -1.08 -11.40 0.60
N GLY A 97 -1.71 -10.29 0.92
CA GLY A 97 -1.08 -8.99 0.92
C GLY A 97 -1.38 -8.18 2.17
N LEU A 98 -0.39 -7.43 2.63
CA LEU A 98 -0.55 -6.45 3.69
C LEU A 98 -0.10 -5.09 3.18
N PRO A 99 -1.03 -4.23 2.73
CA PRO A 99 -0.68 -2.86 2.37
C PRO A 99 -0.38 -2.04 3.62
N LEU A 100 0.72 -1.31 3.57
CA LEU A 100 1.18 -0.43 4.64
C LEU A 100 1.15 1.01 4.15
N ALA A 101 0.60 1.90 4.94
CA ALA A 101 0.71 3.33 4.69
C ALA A 101 2.13 3.79 5.03
N VAL A 102 2.81 4.40 4.07
CA VAL A 102 4.10 5.04 4.27
C VAL A 102 3.83 6.46 4.74
N ARG A 103 4.38 6.83 5.90
CA ARG A 103 4.09 8.11 6.54
C ARG A 103 5.38 8.88 6.81
N ILE A 104 5.33 10.18 6.57
CA ILE A 104 6.39 11.12 6.92
C ILE A 104 5.77 12.18 7.83
N GLY A 105 6.32 12.32 9.05
CA GLY A 105 5.79 13.28 10.01
C GLY A 105 4.31 13.07 10.34
N GLY A 106 3.85 11.82 10.34
CA GLY A 106 2.47 11.48 10.61
C GLY A 106 1.52 11.59 9.43
N SER A 107 1.98 12.04 8.27
CA SER A 107 1.14 12.19 7.07
C SER A 107 1.36 11.05 6.09
N PRO A 108 0.30 10.34 5.65
CA PRO A 108 0.43 9.33 4.61
C PRO A 108 0.93 9.94 3.30
N VAL A 109 1.97 9.37 2.72
CA VAL A 109 2.57 9.84 1.46
C VAL A 109 2.67 8.74 0.41
N GLY A 110 2.38 7.50 0.76
CA GLY A 110 2.45 6.39 -0.17
C GLY A 110 1.97 5.10 0.45
N VAL A 111 2.00 4.05 -0.35
CA VAL A 111 1.61 2.70 0.08
C VAL A 111 2.71 1.73 -0.36
N ALA A 112 3.17 0.91 0.58
CA ALA A 112 4.03 -0.22 0.31
C ALA A 112 3.26 -1.50 0.68
N CYS A 113 3.30 -2.51 -0.18
CA CYS A 113 2.54 -3.73 0.05
C CYS A 113 3.47 -4.91 0.23
N TYR A 114 3.34 -5.61 1.35
CA TYR A 114 3.94 -6.92 1.53
C TYR A 114 3.04 -7.95 0.84
N ILE A 115 3.61 -8.74 -0.05
CA ILE A 115 2.90 -9.81 -0.75
C ILE A 115 3.60 -11.12 -0.45
N ALA A 116 2.85 -12.07 0.12
CA ALA A 116 3.36 -13.42 0.38
C ALA A 116 3.27 -14.26 -0.90
N ASN A 117 4.38 -14.86 -1.27
CA ASN A 117 4.45 -15.77 -2.41
C ASN A 117 4.50 -17.22 -1.95
#